data_be97cbdf6e91a9dd14987baede7d8ff5
#
_entry.id   be97cbdf6e91a9dd14987baede7d8ff5
#
_cell.length_a   1.000
_cell.length_b   1.000
_cell.length_c   1.000
_cell.angle_alpha   90.00
_cell.angle_beta   90.00
_cell.angle_gamma   90.00
#
_symmetry.space_group_name_H-M   'P 1'
#
loop_
_entity.id
_entity.type
_entity.pdbx_description
1 polymer ?
#
loop_
_entity_poly.entity_id
_entity_poly.type
_entity_poly.pdbx_seq_one_letter_code
_entity_poly.pdbx_strand_id
1 'polypeptide(L)' 'MEGSHMICRLLDIKEVADYTGLSVHTLYTMVSQRRIPFVKLGRLTKFDRVELDKWIASHAVKVRHAVHP' A
#
# COMPACT_ATOMS: atom_id res chain seq x y z
N MET A 1 -17.95 9.80 -15.60
CA MET A 1 -17.56 9.80 -15.12
C MET A 1 -16.97 10.05 -14.92
N GLU A 2 -16.89 10.13 -14.81
CA GLU A 2 -16.31 10.30 -14.42
C GLU A 2 -15.68 10.00 -13.85
N GLY A 3 -15.68 9.94 -13.78
CA GLY A 3 -15.25 9.74 -12.89
C GLY A 3 -14.36 9.27 -12.78
N SER A 4 -13.98 9.09 -13.29
CA SER A 4 -13.07 8.51 -13.19
C SER A 4 -11.98 9.04 -12.68
N HIS A 5 -11.82 10.03 -12.61
CA HIS A 5 -10.84 10.57 -11.94
C HIS A 5 -11.12 10.23 -10.62
N MET A 6 -11.89 9.46 -10.46
CA MET A 6 -12.23 9.19 -9.27
C MET A 6 -11.19 8.48 -8.60
N ILE A 7 -11.22 8.25 -7.42
CA ILE A 7 -10.30 7.55 -6.64
C ILE A 7 -10.31 6.13 -7.05
N CYS A 8 -9.18 5.59 -7.48
CA CYS A 8 -9.09 4.21 -7.82
C CYS A 8 -8.92 3.44 -6.55
N ARG A 9 -9.76 2.49 -6.34
CA ARG A 9 -9.62 1.64 -5.17
C ARG A 9 -8.47 0.67 -5.31
N LEU A 10 -8.29 0.10 -6.51
CA LEU A 10 -7.20 -0.85 -6.75
C LEU A 10 -6.04 -0.13 -7.41
N LEU A 11 -4.88 -0.33 -6.86
CA LEU A 11 -3.66 0.33 -7.32
C LEU A 11 -2.70 -0.71 -7.87
N ASP A 12 -1.92 -0.33 -8.87
CA ASP A 12 -0.86 -1.21 -9.34
C ASP A 12 0.39 -0.95 -8.50
N ILE A 13 1.43 -1.73 -8.74
CA ILE A 13 2.61 -1.66 -7.90
C ILE A 13 3.34 -0.32 -8.01
N LYS A 14 3.30 0.31 -9.16
CA LYS A 14 3.94 1.61 -9.32
C LYS A 14 3.20 2.67 -8.54
N GLU A 15 1.87 2.60 -8.55
CA GLU A 15 1.06 3.54 -7.79
C GLU A 15 1.28 3.36 -6.30
N VAL A 16 1.43 2.10 -5.85
CA VAL A 16 1.72 1.84 -4.45
C VAL A 16 3.11 2.35 -4.08
N ALA A 17 4.07 2.22 -4.98
CA ALA A 17 5.41 2.74 -4.73
C ALA A 17 5.36 4.25 -4.51
N ASP A 18 4.60 4.96 -5.35
CA ASP A 18 4.45 6.39 -5.19
C ASP A 18 3.70 6.73 -3.92
N TYR A 19 2.69 5.96 -3.59
CA TYR A 19 1.83 6.21 -2.45
C TYR A 19 2.57 5.99 -1.12
N THR A 20 3.40 4.96 -1.07
CA THR A 20 4.08 4.59 0.18
C THR A 20 5.51 5.10 0.26
N GLY A 21 6.09 5.46 -0.87
CA GLY A 21 7.50 5.83 -0.90
C GLY A 21 8.44 4.62 -0.94
N LEU A 22 7.90 3.41 -1.04
CA LEU A 22 8.74 2.21 -1.11
C LEU A 22 9.12 1.95 -2.56
N SER A 23 10.26 1.32 -2.77
CA SER A 23 10.66 0.99 -4.12
C SER A 23 9.83 -0.18 -4.64
N VAL A 24 9.70 -0.26 -5.94
CA VAL A 24 8.99 -1.36 -6.58
C VAL A 24 9.64 -2.69 -6.19
N HIS A 25 10.97 -2.73 -6.14
CA HIS A 25 11.68 -3.93 -5.76
C HIS A 25 11.30 -4.39 -4.35
N THR A 26 11.27 -3.46 -3.41
CA THR A 26 10.87 -3.76 -2.04
C THR A 26 9.44 -4.30 -2.01
N LEU A 27 8.55 -3.68 -2.78
CA LEU A 27 7.17 -4.12 -2.82
C LEU A 27 7.04 -5.53 -3.37
N TYR A 28 7.79 -5.87 -4.43
CA TYR A 28 7.77 -7.24 -4.95
C TYR A 28 8.22 -8.24 -3.90
N THR A 29 9.26 -7.88 -3.15
CA THR A 29 9.75 -8.74 -2.09
C THR A 29 8.68 -8.94 -1.02
N MET A 30 8.01 -7.86 -0.62
CA MET A 30 6.99 -7.93 0.41
C MET A 30 5.78 -8.73 -0.04
N VAL A 31 5.42 -8.62 -1.32
CA VAL A 31 4.32 -9.42 -1.86
C VAL A 31 4.70 -10.90 -1.84
N SER A 32 5.93 -11.23 -2.25
CA SER A 32 6.35 -12.62 -2.28
C SER A 32 6.41 -13.22 -0.88
N GLN A 33 6.68 -12.40 0.12
CA GLN A 33 6.72 -12.83 1.51
C GLN A 33 5.37 -12.69 2.20
N ARG A 34 4.37 -12.21 1.47
CA ARG A 34 3.02 -11.99 1.98
C ARG A 34 3.00 -11.07 3.19
N ARG A 35 3.80 -10.02 3.12
CA ARG A 35 3.92 -9.06 4.21
C ARG A 35 3.14 -7.78 3.95
N ILE A 36 2.48 -7.67 2.81
CA ILE A 36 1.68 -6.51 2.45
C ILE A 36 0.39 -7.04 1.84
N PRO A 37 -0.76 -6.44 2.14
CA PRO A 37 -2.01 -6.93 1.57
C PRO A 37 -2.06 -6.68 0.06
N PHE A 38 -2.44 -7.68 -0.69
CA PHE A 38 -2.56 -7.57 -2.12
C PHE A 38 -3.70 -8.44 -2.62
N VAL A 39 -4.13 -8.18 -3.84
CA VAL A 39 -5.23 -8.89 -4.46
C VAL A 39 -4.74 -9.48 -5.77
N LYS A 40 -5.04 -10.75 -6.01
CA LYS A 40 -4.71 -11.38 -7.27
C LYS A 40 -5.95 -11.44 -8.12
N LEU A 41 -5.92 -10.76 -9.25
CA LEU A 41 -7.01 -10.80 -10.20
C LEU A 41 -6.46 -11.44 -11.46
N GLY A 42 -6.64 -12.75 -11.58
CA GLY A 42 -6.01 -13.50 -12.65
C GLY A 42 -4.50 -13.43 -12.49
N ARG A 43 -3.81 -12.87 -13.47
CA ARG A 43 -2.37 -12.73 -13.42
C ARG A 43 -1.94 -11.39 -12.81
N LEU A 44 -2.89 -10.50 -12.58
CA LEU A 44 -2.55 -9.18 -12.13
C LEU A 44 -2.50 -9.13 -10.62
N THR A 45 -1.46 -8.47 -10.10
CA THR A 45 -1.36 -8.20 -8.69
C THR A 45 -1.76 -6.75 -8.49
N LYS A 46 -2.76 -6.53 -7.68
CA LYS A 46 -3.26 -5.21 -7.38
C LYS A 46 -3.28 -5.02 -5.86
N PHE A 47 -3.44 -3.79 -5.45
CA PHE A 47 -3.45 -3.46 -4.02
C PHE A 47 -4.72 -2.67 -3.75
N ASP A 48 -5.50 -3.12 -2.78
CA ASP A 48 -6.70 -2.42 -2.40
C ASP A 48 -6.28 -1.26 -1.50
N ARG A 49 -6.58 -0.04 -1.93
CA ARG A 49 -6.15 1.15 -1.20
C ARG A 49 -6.69 1.16 0.24
N VAL A 50 -7.90 0.69 0.43
CA VAL A 50 -8.49 0.68 1.77
C VAL A 50 -7.72 -0.27 2.69
N GLU A 51 -7.40 -1.47 2.19
CA GLU A 51 -6.64 -2.43 2.99
C GLU A 51 -5.20 -1.96 3.17
N LEU A 52 -4.65 -1.31 2.16
CA LEU A 52 -3.30 -0.77 2.25
C LEU A 52 -3.22 0.31 3.32
N ASP A 53 -4.22 1.18 3.39
CA ASP A 53 -4.26 2.22 4.41
C ASP A 53 -4.34 1.62 5.80
N LYS A 54 -5.11 0.56 5.97
CA LYS A 54 -5.19 -0.13 7.26
C LYS A 54 -3.85 -0.75 7.62
N TRP A 55 -3.18 -1.32 6.63
CA TRP A 55 -1.87 -1.94 6.84
C TRP A 55 -0.85 -0.88 7.26
N ILE A 56 -0.86 0.26 6.58
CA ILE A 56 0.04 1.36 6.93
C ILE A 56 -0.23 1.80 8.36
N ALA A 57 -1.49 1.96 8.71
CA ALA A 57 -1.85 2.39 10.06
C ALA A 57 -1.40 1.38 11.11
N SER A 58 -1.44 0.08 10.77
CA SER A 58 -1.05 -0.95 11.72
C SER A 58 0.44 -0.94 11.98
N HIS A 59 1.23 -0.34 11.07
CA HIS A 59 2.67 -0.25 11.25
C HIS A 59 3.12 1.08 11.81
N ALA A 60 2.18 1.97 12.11
CA ALA A 60 2.53 3.25 12.68
C ALA A 60 3.03 3.06 14.10
N VAL A 61 4.13 3.69 14.41
CA VAL A 61 4.69 3.62 15.75
C VAL A 61 4.20 4.86 16.49
N LYS A 62 3.49 4.64 17.58
CA LYS A 62 3.00 5.77 18.34
C LYS A 62 4.08 6.37 19.16
N VAL A 63 4.17 7.68 19.12
CA VAL A 63 5.13 8.38 19.94
C VAL A 63 4.42 8.73 21.23
N ARG A 64 4.98 8.30 22.40
CA ARG A 64 4.39 8.64 23.62
C ARG A 64 4.94 9.87 23.99
N HIS A 65 4.60 10.70 24.07
CA HIS A 65 5.06 11.94 24.48
C HIS A 65 6.25 12.17 23.95
N ALA A 66 6.42 12.87 23.68
CA ALA A 66 7.41 13.30 23.19
C ALA A 66 8.58 12.95 23.21
N VAL A 67 8.96 12.82 22.98
CA VAL A 67 9.95 12.42 23.15
C VAL A 67 10.83 12.87 22.60
N HIS A 68 11.22 13.30 22.33
CA HIS A 68 11.95 13.54 21.96
C HIS A 68 12.64 13.44 21.67
N PRO A 69 13.13 13.50 21.61
CA PRO A 69 13.97 13.47 21.27
C PRO A 69 14.25 13.58 21.00
#